data_1c4afe90615e97ddb86e00dca56fd0f1
#
_entry.id   1c4afe90615e97ddb86e00dca56fd0f1
#
_cell.length_a   1.000
_cell.length_b   1.000
_cell.length_c   1.000
_cell.angle_alpha   90.00
_cell.angle_beta   90.00
_cell.angle_gamma   90.00
#
_symmetry.space_group_name_H-M   'P 1'
#
loop_
_entity.id
_entity.type
_entity.pdbx_description
1 polymer ?
#
loop_
_entity_poly.entity_id
_entity_poly.type
_entity_poly.pdbx_seq_one_letter_code
_entity_poly.pdbx_strand_id
1 'polypeptide(L)'
;MRSLVTACASLWAVILLEIPQVRCEMKEAELNMAPWSFDDQYSGCEDRMAEKISSTGLLETELNNDGKFKEAWQKAEQTWGERKRNGTIPALPPGFTDEHGIAILVYTGAFYYRLNEAVRWVGVSPQDYMETFPYKALHYYLTRALQLLEKNCFGGCQTVYRGAKNIHFTPSSGKGSTIRFGQFTSTSLKKDVALFFGNDSFFTIKTCLGACIASMAALVTENEVLIPPYEIFNVTNFNKDEHTFVLTSTEMRCSNYNCTYLGGGKPNACGHAGKKPSPWFCGVDSPGWVPVVLGQC
;
A
#
# COMPACT_ATOMS: atom_id res chain seq x y z
N MET A 1 73.09 -41.20 24.50
CA MET A 1 72.03 -40.36 25.00
C MET A 1 71.28 -39.77 23.78
N ARG A 2 70.14 -40.31 23.45
CA ARG A 2 69.31 -39.86 22.32
C ARG A 2 68.17 -39.03 22.85
N SER A 3 68.09 -37.80 22.45
CA SER A 3 67.03 -36.89 22.84
C SER A 3 65.85 -37.04 21.85
N LEU A 4 64.67 -37.36 22.41
CA LEU A 4 63.42 -37.42 21.68
C LEU A 4 62.81 -35.99 21.68
N VAL A 5 62.67 -35.42 20.50
CA VAL A 5 61.93 -34.19 20.27
C VAL A 5 60.47 -34.59 19.89
N THR A 6 59.56 -34.32 20.78
CA THR A 6 58.11 -34.59 20.56
C THR A 6 57.56 -33.37 19.83
N ALA A 7 57.14 -33.53 18.57
CA ALA A 7 56.44 -32.49 17.80
C ALA A 7 54.94 -32.53 18.17
N CYS A 8 54.44 -31.48 18.83
CA CYS A 8 53.02 -31.21 18.97
C CYS A 8 52.47 -30.58 17.69
N ALA A 9 51.73 -31.38 16.89
CA ALA A 9 50.95 -30.87 15.80
C ALA A 9 49.57 -30.41 16.32
N SER A 10 49.39 -29.09 16.42
CA SER A 10 48.08 -28.47 16.74
C SER A 10 47.19 -28.50 15.53
N LEU A 11 46.16 -29.36 15.53
CA LEU A 11 45.07 -29.37 14.57
C LEU A 11 44.18 -28.15 14.86
N TRP A 12 44.24 -27.13 14.02
CA TRP A 12 43.21 -26.11 13.94
C TRP A 12 42.01 -26.66 13.14
N ALA A 13 40.95 -27.06 13.85
CA ALA A 13 39.66 -27.33 13.22
C ALA A 13 39.02 -25.99 12.85
N VAL A 14 39.04 -25.66 11.56
CA VAL A 14 38.25 -24.55 11.04
C VAL A 14 36.79 -24.98 11.02
N ILE A 15 36.04 -24.57 12.02
CA ILE A 15 34.59 -24.71 12.01
C ILE A 15 34.07 -23.63 11.04
N LEU A 16 33.77 -24.04 9.80
CA LEU A 16 32.98 -23.25 8.87
C LEU A 16 31.56 -23.15 9.44
N LEU A 17 31.27 -22.08 10.14
CA LEU A 17 29.90 -21.69 10.44
C LEU A 17 29.21 -21.39 9.11
N GLU A 18 28.45 -22.35 8.60
CA GLU A 18 27.50 -22.09 7.54
C GLU A 18 26.44 -21.09 8.08
N ILE A 19 26.64 -19.82 7.77
CA ILE A 19 25.61 -18.81 7.97
C ILE A 19 24.48 -19.20 7.01
N PRO A 20 23.29 -19.54 7.50
CA PRO A 20 22.17 -19.81 6.60
C PRO A 20 21.92 -18.57 5.78
N GLN A 21 22.23 -18.63 4.50
CA GLN A 21 21.82 -17.59 3.57
C GLN A 21 20.29 -17.62 3.52
N VAL A 22 19.67 -16.62 4.10
CA VAL A 22 18.24 -16.38 3.94
C VAL A 22 18.03 -16.04 2.45
N ARG A 23 17.73 -17.07 1.66
CA ARG A 23 17.27 -16.88 0.29
C ARG A 23 15.90 -16.24 0.40
N CYS A 24 15.82 -14.97 0.06
CA CYS A 24 14.54 -14.31 -0.16
C CYS A 24 13.89 -15.00 -1.37
N GLU A 25 12.87 -15.82 -1.11
CA GLU A 25 12.19 -16.59 -2.16
C GLU A 25 11.38 -15.63 -3.03
N MET A 26 11.51 -15.75 -4.37
CA MET A 26 10.71 -14.98 -5.31
C MET A 26 9.24 -15.37 -5.17
N LYS A 27 8.38 -14.38 -4.94
CA LYS A 27 6.94 -14.58 -4.80
C LYS A 27 6.24 -14.37 -6.14
N GLU A 28 5.19 -15.16 -6.41
CA GLU A 28 4.33 -15.00 -7.58
C GLU A 28 2.98 -14.41 -7.15
N ALA A 29 2.49 -13.40 -7.86
CA ALA A 29 1.22 -12.78 -7.57
C ALA A 29 0.41 -12.48 -8.83
N GLU A 30 -0.86 -12.87 -8.81
CA GLU A 30 -1.78 -12.56 -9.90
C GLU A 30 -2.36 -11.15 -9.76
N LEU A 31 -2.37 -10.40 -10.86
CA LEU A 31 -3.11 -9.15 -11.00
C LEU A 31 -4.45 -9.41 -11.69
N ASN A 32 -5.53 -9.14 -10.97
CA ASN A 32 -6.91 -9.28 -11.43
C ASN A 32 -7.77 -8.10 -10.94
N MET A 33 -9.09 -8.23 -10.95
CA MET A 33 -10.00 -7.17 -10.49
C MET A 33 -10.15 -7.07 -8.96
N ALA A 34 -9.28 -7.74 -8.18
CA ALA A 34 -9.24 -7.72 -6.72
C ALA A 34 -10.65 -7.88 -6.07
N PRO A 35 -11.35 -9.00 -6.32
CA PRO A 35 -12.77 -9.16 -5.97
C PRO A 35 -13.05 -9.22 -4.45
N TRP A 36 -12.00 -9.41 -3.65
CA TRP A 36 -12.08 -9.56 -2.19
C TRP A 36 -11.57 -8.36 -1.42
N SER A 37 -11.06 -7.35 -2.13
CA SER A 37 -10.51 -6.15 -1.53
C SER A 37 -11.61 -5.30 -0.88
N PHE A 38 -11.31 -4.77 0.31
CA PHE A 38 -12.13 -3.73 0.93
C PHE A 38 -11.78 -2.38 0.30
N ASP A 39 -12.66 -1.88 -0.54
CA ASP A 39 -12.41 -0.75 -1.43
C ASP A 39 -13.51 0.32 -1.36
N ASP A 40 -14.11 0.49 -0.18
CA ASP A 40 -15.19 1.43 0.05
C ASP A 40 -14.80 2.85 -0.36
N GLN A 41 -15.58 3.45 -1.26
CA GLN A 41 -15.39 4.81 -1.73
C GLN A 41 -16.16 5.84 -0.90
N TYR A 42 -17.04 5.39 -0.01
CA TYR A 42 -17.93 6.23 0.81
C TYR A 42 -18.81 7.18 -0.02
N SER A 43 -19.09 6.82 -1.28
CA SER A 43 -19.80 7.66 -2.23
C SER A 43 -21.23 7.94 -1.77
N GLY A 44 -21.56 9.22 -1.54
CA GLY A 44 -22.86 9.68 -1.08
C GLY A 44 -23.13 9.49 0.43
N CYS A 45 -22.10 9.10 1.20
CA CYS A 45 -22.20 9.01 2.65
C CYS A 45 -20.98 9.62 3.38
N GLU A 46 -20.22 10.42 2.70
CA GLU A 46 -18.97 11.00 3.18
C GLU A 46 -19.16 11.68 4.54
N ASP A 47 -20.09 12.62 4.63
CA ASP A 47 -20.35 13.40 5.85
C ASP A 47 -20.91 12.51 6.97
N ARG A 48 -21.82 11.59 6.64
CA ARG A 48 -22.35 10.65 7.62
C ARG A 48 -21.31 9.72 8.21
N MET A 49 -20.31 9.34 7.39
CA MET A 49 -19.20 8.52 7.87
C MET A 49 -18.28 9.33 8.78
N ALA A 50 -17.97 10.60 8.43
CA ALA A 50 -17.22 11.51 9.27
C ALA A 50 -17.89 11.72 10.62
N GLU A 51 -19.19 12.00 10.63
CA GLU A 51 -20.01 12.15 11.84
C GLU A 51 -20.00 10.85 12.67
N LYS A 52 -20.12 9.68 12.00
CA LYS A 52 -20.10 8.40 12.69
C LYS A 52 -18.76 8.12 13.37
N ILE A 53 -17.62 8.39 12.70
CA ILE A 53 -16.30 8.24 13.28
C ILE A 53 -16.15 9.13 14.51
N SER A 54 -16.53 10.41 14.38
CA SER A 54 -16.41 11.40 15.46
C SER A 54 -17.33 11.08 16.63
N SER A 55 -18.63 10.83 16.38
CA SER A 55 -19.64 10.62 17.44
C SER A 55 -19.43 9.32 18.22
N THR A 56 -18.80 8.31 17.63
CA THR A 56 -18.52 7.03 18.31
C THR A 56 -17.12 6.91 18.91
N GLY A 57 -16.23 7.89 18.66
CA GLY A 57 -14.82 7.78 19.05
C GLY A 57 -14.13 6.59 18.38
N LEU A 58 -14.52 6.28 17.11
CA LEU A 58 -13.98 5.10 16.41
C LEU A 58 -12.47 5.13 16.29
N LEU A 59 -11.90 6.27 15.92
CA LEU A 59 -10.46 6.42 15.77
C LEU A 59 -9.73 6.14 17.09
N GLU A 60 -10.18 6.73 18.19
CA GLU A 60 -9.60 6.51 19.52
C GLU A 60 -9.70 5.07 19.96
N THR A 61 -10.81 4.41 19.64
CA THR A 61 -11.00 2.99 19.91
C THR A 61 -9.99 2.14 19.14
N GLU A 62 -9.82 2.40 17.83
CA GLU A 62 -8.85 1.69 16.99
C GLU A 62 -7.40 1.93 17.46
N LEU A 63 -7.05 3.16 17.81
CA LEU A 63 -5.74 3.50 18.37
C LEU A 63 -5.45 2.81 19.71
N ASN A 64 -6.46 2.64 20.55
CA ASN A 64 -6.29 1.95 21.83
C ASN A 64 -6.21 0.42 21.67
N ASN A 65 -6.75 -0.13 20.61
CA ASN A 65 -6.69 -1.57 20.31
C ASN A 65 -5.39 -2.00 19.62
N ASP A 66 -4.65 -1.08 18.96
CA ASP A 66 -3.38 -1.38 18.29
C ASP A 66 -2.32 -0.33 18.67
N GLY A 67 -1.40 -0.70 19.57
CA GLY A 67 -0.33 0.17 20.03
C GLY A 67 0.61 0.66 18.92
N LYS A 68 0.84 -0.14 17.85
CA LYS A 68 1.65 0.28 16.70
C LYS A 68 0.90 1.29 15.83
N PHE A 69 -0.40 1.13 15.70
CA PHE A 69 -1.22 2.13 15.03
C PHE A 69 -1.22 3.45 15.80
N LYS A 70 -1.40 3.38 17.13
CA LYS A 70 -1.34 4.56 17.99
C LYS A 70 -0.02 5.30 17.89
N GLU A 71 1.11 4.59 17.93
CA GLU A 71 2.44 5.17 17.77
C GLU A 71 2.61 5.85 16.40
N ALA A 72 2.18 5.17 15.32
CA ALA A 72 2.26 5.72 13.97
C ALA A 72 1.40 6.98 13.81
N TRP A 73 0.19 6.98 14.38
CA TRP A 73 -0.73 8.12 14.35
C TRP A 73 -0.15 9.32 15.11
N GLN A 74 0.32 9.12 16.34
CA GLN A 74 0.90 10.19 17.16
C GLN A 74 2.13 10.83 16.51
N LYS A 75 3.01 10.00 15.91
CA LYS A 75 4.15 10.51 15.16
C LYS A 75 3.74 11.34 13.95
N ALA A 76 2.73 10.87 13.22
CA ALA A 76 2.19 11.58 12.06
C ALA A 76 1.52 12.89 12.47
N GLU A 77 0.75 12.90 13.56
CA GLU A 77 0.11 14.08 14.12
C GLU A 77 1.14 15.15 14.53
N GLN A 78 2.21 14.75 15.21
CA GLN A 78 3.31 15.65 15.55
C GLN A 78 3.94 16.24 14.27
N THR A 79 4.27 15.40 13.28
CA THR A 79 4.87 15.83 12.01
C THR A 79 3.94 16.79 11.24
N TRP A 80 2.65 16.49 11.20
CA TRP A 80 1.65 17.35 10.56
C TRP A 80 1.57 18.72 11.23
N GLY A 81 1.52 18.74 12.57
CA GLY A 81 1.52 19.97 13.35
C GLY A 81 2.79 20.82 13.15
N GLU A 82 3.96 20.20 13.05
CA GLU A 82 5.22 20.89 12.73
C GLU A 82 5.19 21.49 11.32
N ARG A 83 4.72 20.75 10.32
CA ARG A 83 4.61 21.24 8.94
C ARG A 83 3.63 22.41 8.83
N LYS A 84 2.53 22.38 9.57
CA LYS A 84 1.58 23.52 9.65
C LYS A 84 2.25 24.77 10.22
N ARG A 85 2.93 24.63 11.35
CA ARG A 85 3.64 25.76 11.99
C ARG A 85 4.73 26.35 11.09
N ASN A 86 5.40 25.52 10.33
CA ASN A 86 6.48 25.93 9.42
C ASN A 86 5.99 26.42 8.05
N GLY A 87 4.68 26.39 7.80
CA GLY A 87 4.10 26.81 6.52
C GLY A 87 4.53 25.94 5.32
N THR A 88 4.88 24.66 5.55
CA THR A 88 5.35 23.75 4.48
C THR A 88 4.23 22.93 3.87
N ILE A 89 3.01 23.00 4.40
CA ILE A 89 1.83 22.36 3.81
C ILE A 89 1.31 23.25 2.69
N PRO A 90 1.05 22.70 1.49
CA PRO A 90 0.48 23.46 0.39
C PRO A 90 -0.95 23.91 0.71
N ALA A 91 -1.53 24.78 -0.14
CA ALA A 91 -2.93 25.10 -0.05
C ALA A 91 -3.79 23.83 -0.19
N LEU A 92 -4.65 23.60 0.78
CA LEU A 92 -5.49 22.42 0.85
C LEU A 92 -6.88 22.69 0.23
N PRO A 93 -7.49 21.70 -0.43
CA PRO A 93 -8.82 21.85 -0.99
C PRO A 93 -9.88 21.99 0.13
N PRO A 94 -11.04 22.59 -0.18
CA PRO A 94 -12.16 22.66 0.76
C PRO A 94 -12.55 21.26 1.27
N GLY A 95 -12.80 21.16 2.58
CA GLY A 95 -13.15 19.89 3.23
C GLY A 95 -11.96 19.00 3.62
N PHE A 96 -10.73 19.40 3.30
CA PHE A 96 -9.54 18.68 3.76
C PHE A 96 -9.22 19.06 5.20
N THR A 97 -9.25 18.07 6.11
CA THR A 97 -8.98 18.24 7.54
C THR A 97 -7.58 17.75 7.92
N ASP A 98 -7.17 18.01 9.16
CA ASP A 98 -5.87 17.53 9.67
C ASP A 98 -5.76 16.01 9.65
N GLU A 99 -6.86 15.29 9.96
CA GLU A 99 -6.91 13.84 9.95
C GLU A 99 -6.61 13.25 8.56
N HIS A 100 -7.01 13.93 7.49
CA HIS A 100 -6.65 13.54 6.12
C HIS A 100 -5.14 13.59 5.89
N GLY A 101 -4.49 14.67 6.32
CA GLY A 101 -3.04 14.82 6.22
C GLY A 101 -2.27 13.85 7.11
N ILE A 102 -2.77 13.62 8.33
CA ILE A 102 -2.22 12.64 9.27
C ILE A 102 -2.34 11.23 8.69
N ALA A 103 -3.49 10.86 8.09
CA ALA A 103 -3.68 9.56 7.45
C ALA A 103 -2.69 9.31 6.30
N ILE A 104 -2.39 10.33 5.48
CA ILE A 104 -1.34 10.25 4.46
C ILE A 104 0.02 9.99 5.11
N LEU A 105 0.38 10.70 6.17
CA LEU A 105 1.65 10.51 6.87
C LEU A 105 1.76 9.13 7.55
N VAL A 106 0.67 8.62 8.12
CA VAL A 106 0.61 7.27 8.69
C VAL A 106 0.88 6.24 7.61
N TYR A 107 0.18 6.36 6.47
CA TYR A 107 0.33 5.44 5.35
C TYR A 107 1.74 5.48 4.76
N THR A 108 2.23 6.66 4.40
CA THR A 108 3.54 6.84 3.75
C THR A 108 4.73 6.68 4.70
N GLY A 109 4.47 6.58 5.99
CA GLY A 109 5.45 6.16 7.00
C GLY A 109 5.74 4.66 6.93
N ALA A 110 5.53 3.95 8.02
CA ALA A 110 5.77 2.50 8.07
C ALA A 110 4.48 1.68 8.23
N PHE A 111 3.30 2.29 8.07
CA PHE A 111 2.03 1.61 8.36
C PHE A 111 1.31 1.06 7.12
N TYR A 112 1.76 1.41 5.91
CA TYR A 112 1.16 1.00 4.64
C TYR A 112 0.94 -0.51 4.52
N TYR A 113 1.89 -1.33 4.99
CA TYR A 113 1.79 -2.79 4.85
C TYR A 113 0.63 -3.36 5.68
N ARG A 114 0.40 -2.86 6.91
CA ARG A 114 -0.70 -3.30 7.78
C ARG A 114 -2.05 -2.89 7.24
N LEU A 115 -2.17 -1.64 6.78
CA LEU A 115 -3.42 -1.18 6.18
C LEU A 115 -3.73 -1.97 4.90
N ASN A 116 -2.74 -2.14 4.01
CA ASN A 116 -2.94 -2.86 2.76
C ASN A 116 -3.20 -4.36 2.97
N GLU A 117 -2.60 -4.99 3.98
CA GLU A 117 -2.94 -6.35 4.39
C GLU A 117 -4.41 -6.45 4.81
N ALA A 118 -4.86 -5.54 5.68
CA ALA A 118 -6.24 -5.49 6.10
C ALA A 118 -7.20 -5.26 4.92
N VAL A 119 -6.87 -4.33 4.02
CA VAL A 119 -7.65 -4.03 2.81
C VAL A 119 -7.78 -5.26 1.91
N ARG A 120 -6.72 -6.04 1.73
CA ARG A 120 -6.74 -7.23 0.87
C ARG A 120 -7.47 -8.43 1.47
N TRP A 121 -7.34 -8.64 2.79
CA TRP A 121 -7.63 -9.95 3.38
C TRP A 121 -8.60 -9.94 4.54
N VAL A 122 -8.78 -8.81 5.24
CA VAL A 122 -9.59 -8.77 6.46
C VAL A 122 -11.03 -8.33 6.19
N GLY A 123 -11.25 -7.41 5.27
CA GLY A 123 -12.58 -6.90 4.94
C GLY A 123 -13.29 -7.65 3.81
N VAL A 124 -13.12 -8.99 3.68
CA VAL A 124 -13.61 -9.77 2.53
C VAL A 124 -15.13 -9.97 2.47
N SER A 125 -15.83 -9.68 3.54
CA SER A 125 -17.31 -9.61 3.61
C SER A 125 -17.73 -8.42 4.46
N PRO A 126 -18.98 -7.92 4.33
CA PRO A 126 -19.49 -6.88 5.23
C PRO A 126 -19.43 -7.27 6.71
N GLN A 127 -19.66 -8.55 7.03
CA GLN A 127 -19.56 -9.05 8.39
C GLN A 127 -18.10 -9.06 8.87
N ASP A 128 -17.16 -9.64 8.10
CA ASP A 128 -15.73 -9.63 8.44
C ASP A 128 -15.23 -8.19 8.63
N TYR A 129 -15.64 -7.27 7.74
CA TYR A 129 -15.30 -5.86 7.88
C TYR A 129 -15.80 -5.27 9.19
N MET A 130 -17.06 -5.50 9.55
CA MET A 130 -17.62 -4.95 10.79
C MET A 130 -16.93 -5.50 12.03
N GLU A 131 -16.67 -6.80 12.07
CA GLU A 131 -16.17 -7.52 13.24
C GLU A 131 -14.63 -7.43 13.39
N THR A 132 -13.89 -7.50 12.29
CA THR A 132 -12.46 -7.77 12.36
C THR A 132 -11.56 -6.74 11.66
N PHE A 133 -12.09 -5.89 10.74
CA PHE A 133 -11.27 -4.89 10.06
C PHE A 133 -10.81 -3.79 11.05
N PRO A 134 -9.50 -3.66 11.33
CA PRO A 134 -9.04 -2.89 12.48
C PRO A 134 -8.78 -1.41 12.21
N TYR A 135 -8.86 -0.93 10.96
CA TYR A 135 -8.42 0.40 10.52
C TYR A 135 -9.50 1.14 9.73
N LYS A 136 -10.76 1.10 10.20
CA LYS A 136 -11.92 1.71 9.52
C LYS A 136 -11.78 3.23 9.38
N ALA A 137 -11.37 3.89 10.46
CA ALA A 137 -11.15 5.34 10.47
C ALA A 137 -9.99 5.74 9.56
N LEU A 138 -8.84 5.02 9.65
CA LEU A 138 -7.68 5.30 8.78
C LEU A 138 -8.04 5.09 7.30
N HIS A 139 -8.74 4.00 6.95
CA HIS A 139 -9.17 3.74 5.58
C HIS A 139 -10.08 4.85 5.06
N TYR A 140 -11.03 5.32 5.89
CA TYR A 140 -11.90 6.44 5.54
C TYR A 140 -11.09 7.72 5.28
N TYR A 141 -10.27 8.15 6.24
CA TYR A 141 -9.53 9.40 6.11
C TYR A 141 -8.57 9.37 4.91
N LEU A 142 -7.87 8.25 4.69
CA LEU A 142 -6.97 8.12 3.55
C LEU A 142 -7.73 8.15 2.21
N THR A 143 -8.84 7.43 2.11
CA THR A 143 -9.69 7.42 0.91
C THR A 143 -10.21 8.83 0.60
N ARG A 144 -10.72 9.54 1.61
CA ARG A 144 -11.22 10.90 1.45
C ARG A 144 -10.12 11.89 1.09
N ALA A 145 -8.94 11.76 1.71
CA ALA A 145 -7.78 12.57 1.36
C ALA A 145 -7.45 12.47 -0.13
N LEU A 146 -7.37 11.24 -0.68
CA LEU A 146 -7.07 11.02 -2.09
C LEU A 146 -8.16 11.61 -3.00
N GLN A 147 -9.44 11.42 -2.68
CA GLN A 147 -10.56 11.98 -3.45
C GLN A 147 -10.56 13.51 -3.49
N LEU A 148 -10.20 14.16 -2.38
CA LEU A 148 -10.08 15.61 -2.31
C LEU A 148 -8.88 16.13 -3.10
N LEU A 149 -7.79 15.34 -3.17
CA LEU A 149 -6.55 15.70 -3.85
C LEU A 149 -6.49 15.25 -5.32
N GLU A 150 -7.39 14.38 -5.78
CA GLU A 150 -7.41 13.83 -7.15
C GLU A 150 -7.29 14.92 -8.23
N LYS A 151 -8.01 16.03 -8.06
CA LYS A 151 -8.03 17.12 -9.02
C LYS A 151 -6.80 18.05 -8.96
N ASN A 152 -5.99 17.95 -7.91
CA ASN A 152 -4.84 18.81 -7.70
C ASN A 152 -3.56 18.31 -8.42
N CYS A 153 -3.60 17.14 -8.99
CA CYS A 153 -2.50 16.52 -9.71
C CYS A 153 -2.56 16.87 -11.20
N PHE A 154 -1.88 17.93 -11.61
CA PHE A 154 -1.65 18.31 -13.03
C PHE A 154 -2.89 18.42 -13.94
N GLY A 155 -4.10 18.48 -13.37
CA GLY A 155 -5.35 18.67 -14.15
C GLY A 155 -5.78 17.49 -15.00
N GLY A 156 -5.22 16.27 -14.81
CA GLY A 156 -5.61 15.09 -15.59
C GLY A 156 -4.77 13.86 -15.32
N CYS A 157 -4.85 12.89 -16.22
CA CYS A 157 -4.07 11.64 -16.12
C CYS A 157 -2.57 11.88 -16.24
N GLN A 158 -1.78 11.14 -15.48
CA GLN A 158 -0.32 11.27 -15.50
C GLN A 158 0.37 9.91 -15.52
N THR A 159 1.60 9.91 -16.06
CA THR A 159 2.45 8.73 -16.04
C THR A 159 3.25 8.68 -14.76
N VAL A 160 3.14 7.55 -14.07
CA VAL A 160 3.87 7.23 -12.83
C VAL A 160 4.54 5.87 -12.95
N TYR A 161 5.45 5.59 -12.05
CA TYR A 161 6.25 4.38 -12.07
C TYR A 161 6.20 3.67 -10.72
N ARG A 162 6.24 2.34 -10.76
CA ARG A 162 6.35 1.50 -9.58
C ARG A 162 7.30 0.34 -9.84
N GLY A 163 8.27 0.16 -8.97
CA GLY A 163 9.11 -1.02 -8.90
C GLY A 163 8.66 -1.92 -7.75
N ALA A 164 8.87 -3.22 -7.90
CA ALA A 164 8.64 -4.20 -6.85
C ALA A 164 9.81 -5.18 -6.79
N LYS A 165 10.24 -5.51 -5.57
CA LYS A 165 11.36 -6.42 -5.30
C LYS A 165 10.83 -7.74 -4.75
N ASN A 166 11.46 -8.84 -5.14
CA ASN A 166 11.16 -10.21 -4.70
C ASN A 166 9.72 -10.68 -5.03
N ILE A 167 9.11 -10.10 -6.06
CA ILE A 167 7.77 -10.47 -6.49
C ILE A 167 7.63 -10.37 -8.01
N HIS A 168 7.13 -11.42 -8.63
CA HIS A 168 6.71 -11.47 -10.02
C HIS A 168 5.19 -11.35 -10.11
N PHE A 169 4.72 -10.27 -10.70
CA PHE A 169 3.32 -10.12 -11.01
C PHE A 169 3.00 -10.71 -12.38
N THR A 170 1.79 -11.28 -12.51
CA THR A 170 1.27 -11.80 -13.78
C THR A 170 -0.20 -11.36 -13.92
N PRO A 171 -0.61 -10.75 -15.04
CA PRO A 171 -2.00 -10.38 -15.25
C PRO A 171 -2.84 -11.62 -15.55
N SER A 172 -4.02 -11.75 -14.94
CA SER A 172 -4.89 -12.94 -14.99
C SER A 172 -5.24 -13.44 -16.41
N SER A 173 -5.31 -12.52 -17.38
CA SER A 173 -5.63 -12.83 -18.77
C SER A 173 -4.63 -12.21 -19.76
N GLY A 174 -3.42 -11.87 -19.29
CA GLY A 174 -2.38 -11.31 -20.14
C GLY A 174 -2.67 -9.88 -20.61
N LYS A 175 -2.07 -9.51 -21.76
CA LYS A 175 -2.33 -8.22 -22.41
C LYS A 175 -3.80 -8.09 -22.82
N GLY A 176 -4.38 -6.92 -22.54
CA GLY A 176 -5.79 -6.62 -22.79
C GLY A 176 -6.71 -6.90 -21.61
N SER A 177 -6.20 -7.53 -20.53
CA SER A 177 -6.99 -7.71 -19.32
C SER A 177 -7.20 -6.38 -18.58
N THR A 178 -8.29 -6.31 -17.83
CA THR A 178 -8.53 -5.25 -16.84
C THR A 178 -8.10 -5.73 -15.47
N ILE A 179 -7.45 -4.83 -14.73
CA ILE A 179 -7.00 -5.10 -13.37
C ILE A 179 -7.29 -3.92 -12.45
N ARG A 180 -7.30 -4.18 -11.14
CA ARG A 180 -7.17 -3.19 -10.08
C ARG A 180 -6.07 -3.64 -9.13
N PHE A 181 -5.40 -2.70 -8.49
CA PHE A 181 -4.46 -3.08 -7.42
C PHE A 181 -5.18 -3.61 -6.18
N GLY A 182 -6.42 -3.19 -5.94
CA GLY A 182 -7.22 -3.61 -4.81
C GLY A 182 -6.66 -3.21 -3.45
N GLN A 183 -5.71 -2.28 -3.45
CA GLN A 183 -5.08 -1.68 -2.28
C GLN A 183 -4.58 -0.28 -2.64
N PHE A 184 -4.27 0.52 -1.64
CA PHE A 184 -3.55 1.76 -1.88
C PHE A 184 -2.18 1.45 -2.47
N THR A 185 -1.81 2.13 -3.55
CA THR A 185 -0.60 1.78 -4.30
C THR A 185 0.29 2.99 -4.51
N SER A 186 1.41 3.00 -3.80
CA SER A 186 2.45 4.02 -3.93
C SER A 186 3.17 3.90 -5.27
N THR A 187 3.34 5.03 -5.93
CA THR A 187 4.05 5.19 -7.19
C THR A 187 4.87 6.47 -7.16
N SER A 188 5.78 6.66 -8.10
CA SER A 188 6.56 7.89 -8.22
C SER A 188 6.40 8.52 -9.60
N LEU A 189 6.46 9.85 -9.65
CA LEU A 189 6.63 10.60 -10.90
C LEU A 189 8.02 10.36 -11.54
N LYS A 190 8.97 9.84 -10.76
CA LYS A 190 10.34 9.61 -11.19
C LYS A 190 10.63 8.11 -11.34
N LYS A 191 11.08 7.73 -12.54
CA LYS A 191 11.39 6.33 -12.84
C LYS A 191 12.56 5.79 -12.03
N ASP A 192 13.58 6.60 -11.82
CA ASP A 192 14.76 6.26 -11.02
C ASP A 192 14.41 5.99 -9.56
N VAL A 193 13.51 6.78 -8.98
CA VAL A 193 12.96 6.53 -7.64
C VAL A 193 12.22 5.20 -7.59
N ALA A 194 11.37 4.91 -8.58
CA ALA A 194 10.63 3.64 -8.63
C ALA A 194 11.57 2.43 -8.76
N LEU A 195 12.64 2.53 -9.56
CA LEU A 195 13.63 1.47 -9.74
C LEU A 195 14.41 1.16 -8.45
N PHE A 196 14.56 2.13 -7.56
CA PHE A 196 15.20 1.92 -6.26
C PHE A 196 14.45 0.92 -5.38
N PHE A 197 13.13 0.82 -5.55
CA PHE A 197 12.28 -0.13 -4.82
C PHE A 197 12.26 -1.54 -5.41
N GLY A 198 12.91 -1.74 -6.54
CA GLY A 198 13.08 -3.03 -7.19
C GLY A 198 12.71 -3.02 -8.68
N ASN A 199 13.08 -4.09 -9.35
CA ASN A 199 12.82 -4.30 -10.77
C ASN A 199 12.43 -5.75 -11.10
N ASP A 200 12.15 -6.57 -10.07
CA ASP A 200 11.65 -7.93 -10.29
C ASP A 200 10.24 -7.91 -10.92
N SER A 201 9.46 -6.87 -10.62
CA SER A 201 8.35 -6.43 -11.48
C SER A 201 8.38 -4.92 -11.60
N PHE A 202 8.17 -4.38 -12.80
CA PHE A 202 8.19 -2.96 -13.03
C PHE A 202 6.98 -2.46 -13.82
N PHE A 203 6.37 -1.38 -13.33
CA PHE A 203 5.16 -0.81 -13.87
C PHE A 203 5.37 0.61 -14.39
N THR A 204 4.97 0.86 -15.62
CA THR A 204 4.70 2.18 -16.17
C THR A 204 3.18 2.36 -16.20
N ILE A 205 2.65 3.32 -15.46
CA ILE A 205 1.21 3.43 -15.20
C ILE A 205 0.74 4.83 -15.62
N LYS A 206 -0.24 4.89 -16.51
CA LYS A 206 -1.01 6.12 -16.73
C LYS A 206 -2.22 6.07 -15.80
N THR A 207 -2.15 6.81 -14.67
CA THR A 207 -3.24 6.92 -13.69
C THR A 207 -4.03 8.22 -13.88
N CYS A 208 -5.34 8.17 -13.66
CA CYS A 208 -6.24 9.32 -13.73
C CYS A 208 -6.91 9.64 -12.39
N LEU A 209 -6.89 8.69 -11.43
CA LEU A 209 -7.44 8.85 -10.08
C LEU A 209 -6.35 8.93 -9.00
N GLY A 210 -5.08 8.78 -9.37
CA GLY A 210 -3.95 8.90 -8.45
C GLY A 210 -3.80 10.33 -7.93
N ALA A 211 -3.58 10.47 -6.62
CA ALA A 211 -3.40 11.76 -5.97
C ALA A 211 -1.91 12.05 -5.71
N CYS A 212 -1.47 13.27 -6.06
CA CYS A 212 -0.12 13.76 -5.73
C CYS A 212 -0.03 14.09 -4.24
N ILE A 213 0.69 13.28 -3.50
CA ILE A 213 0.83 13.42 -2.05
C ILE A 213 2.26 13.78 -1.61
N ALA A 214 3.17 13.98 -2.55
CA ALA A 214 4.60 14.19 -2.28
C ALA A 214 4.88 15.24 -1.20
N SER A 215 4.18 16.39 -1.22
CA SER A 215 4.35 17.46 -0.22
C SER A 215 3.82 17.10 1.17
N MET A 216 2.98 16.07 1.26
CA MET A 216 2.34 15.59 2.49
C MET A 216 2.89 14.22 2.94
N ALA A 217 3.58 13.49 2.07
CA ALA A 217 4.17 12.19 2.36
C ALA A 217 5.30 12.27 3.38
N ALA A 218 5.62 11.15 4.02
CA ALA A 218 6.72 11.07 4.99
C ALA A 218 8.07 11.44 4.37
N LEU A 219 8.31 11.03 3.10
CA LEU A 219 9.49 11.35 2.33
C LEU A 219 9.12 12.14 1.06
N VAL A 220 9.30 13.45 1.10
CA VAL A 220 8.95 14.36 -0.01
C VAL A 220 9.77 14.10 -1.28
N THR A 221 10.97 13.52 -1.14
CA THR A 221 11.89 13.22 -2.25
C THR A 221 11.40 12.12 -3.18
N GLU A 222 10.46 11.30 -2.73
CA GLU A 222 9.91 10.19 -3.51
C GLU A 222 8.97 10.63 -4.63
N ASN A 223 8.53 11.89 -4.61
CA ASN A 223 7.58 12.44 -5.60
C ASN A 223 6.36 11.54 -5.76
N GLU A 224 5.79 11.16 -4.62
CA GLU A 224 4.78 10.12 -4.52
C GLU A 224 3.44 10.54 -5.09
N VAL A 225 2.88 9.63 -5.89
CA VAL A 225 1.48 9.62 -6.32
C VAL A 225 0.86 8.35 -5.78
N LEU A 226 -0.21 8.49 -5.01
CA LEU A 226 -0.91 7.36 -4.40
C LEU A 226 -2.16 7.01 -5.19
N ILE A 227 -2.18 5.79 -5.74
CA ILE A 227 -3.30 5.26 -6.51
C ILE A 227 -4.29 4.62 -5.55
N PRO A 228 -5.60 4.94 -5.65
CA PRO A 228 -6.62 4.35 -4.80
C PRO A 228 -6.96 2.91 -5.21
N PRO A 229 -7.51 2.07 -4.29
CA PRO A 229 -7.82 0.66 -4.54
C PRO A 229 -8.80 0.41 -5.68
N TYR A 230 -9.64 1.39 -5.99
CA TYR A 230 -10.80 1.27 -6.87
C TYR A 230 -10.57 1.75 -8.32
N GLU A 231 -9.37 2.25 -8.67
CA GLU A 231 -9.05 2.62 -10.05
C GLU A 231 -8.87 1.39 -10.93
N ILE A 232 -9.50 1.40 -12.12
CA ILE A 232 -9.45 0.30 -13.09
C ILE A 232 -8.43 0.62 -14.17
N PHE A 233 -7.58 -0.35 -14.47
CA PHE A 233 -6.54 -0.26 -15.49
C PHE A 233 -6.71 -1.33 -16.57
N ASN A 234 -6.41 -0.96 -17.82
CA ASN A 234 -6.14 -1.90 -18.90
C ASN A 234 -4.65 -2.24 -18.92
N VAL A 235 -4.32 -3.52 -19.03
CA VAL A 235 -2.96 -4.00 -19.32
C VAL A 235 -2.69 -3.80 -20.79
N THR A 236 -2.11 -2.66 -21.16
CA THR A 236 -1.85 -2.30 -22.56
C THR A 236 -0.59 -2.98 -23.10
N ASN A 237 0.37 -3.28 -22.22
CA ASN A 237 1.51 -4.14 -22.53
C ASN A 237 1.95 -4.94 -21.32
N PHE A 238 2.46 -6.16 -21.57
CA PHE A 238 3.07 -7.01 -20.57
C PHE A 238 4.20 -7.83 -21.22
N ASN A 239 5.41 -7.64 -20.74
CA ASN A 239 6.54 -8.50 -21.08
C ASN A 239 6.71 -9.54 -19.97
N LYS A 240 6.44 -10.80 -20.29
CA LYS A 240 6.47 -11.91 -19.33
C LYS A 240 7.89 -12.22 -18.82
N ASP A 241 8.88 -12.09 -19.69
CA ASP A 241 10.26 -12.46 -19.35
C ASP A 241 10.94 -11.43 -18.42
N GLU A 242 10.56 -10.17 -18.56
CA GLU A 242 11.08 -9.06 -17.75
C GLU A 242 10.12 -8.65 -16.63
N HIS A 243 8.93 -9.24 -16.53
CA HIS A 243 7.85 -8.82 -15.64
C HIS A 243 7.57 -7.30 -15.67
N THR A 244 7.60 -6.72 -16.91
CA THR A 244 7.34 -5.29 -17.10
C THR A 244 5.93 -5.05 -17.63
N PHE A 245 5.28 -4.03 -17.09
CA PHE A 245 3.89 -3.69 -17.38
C PHE A 245 3.75 -2.28 -17.91
N VAL A 246 2.81 -2.10 -18.84
CA VAL A 246 2.23 -0.80 -19.16
C VAL A 246 0.74 -0.86 -18.85
N LEU A 247 0.32 -0.05 -17.89
CA LEU A 247 -1.06 0.06 -17.45
C LEU A 247 -1.62 1.42 -17.84
N THR A 248 -2.85 1.42 -18.36
CA THR A 248 -3.55 2.66 -18.69
C THR A 248 -4.88 2.70 -17.95
N SER A 249 -5.13 3.75 -17.19
CA SER A 249 -6.41 3.99 -16.54
C SER A 249 -7.55 3.96 -17.55
N THR A 250 -8.64 3.34 -17.16
CA THR A 250 -9.90 3.40 -17.92
C THR A 250 -10.72 4.65 -17.57
N GLU A 251 -10.24 5.47 -16.64
CA GLU A 251 -10.96 6.59 -16.00
C GLU A 251 -12.21 6.14 -15.22
N MET A 252 -12.47 4.84 -15.23
CA MET A 252 -13.54 4.23 -14.44
C MET A 252 -13.07 3.81 -13.06
N ARG A 253 -14.01 3.81 -12.16
CA ARG A 253 -13.84 3.31 -10.80
C ARG A 253 -14.89 2.24 -10.51
N CYS A 254 -14.51 1.22 -9.77
CA CYS A 254 -15.47 0.28 -9.22
C CYS A 254 -15.08 -0.11 -7.81
N SER A 255 -16.08 -0.36 -6.98
CA SER A 255 -15.91 -0.84 -5.61
C SER A 255 -16.77 -2.05 -5.35
N ASN A 256 -16.25 -2.98 -4.54
CA ASN A 256 -17.03 -4.08 -3.99
C ASN A 256 -17.89 -3.60 -2.80
N TYR A 257 -17.52 -2.47 -2.20
CA TYR A 257 -18.14 -1.92 -0.99
C TYR A 257 -18.49 -0.45 -1.18
N ASN A 258 -19.58 0.00 -0.56
CA ASN A 258 -19.90 1.42 -0.44
C ASN A 258 -20.74 1.67 0.83
N CYS A 259 -20.27 2.60 1.68
CA CYS A 259 -20.94 2.96 2.94
C CYS A 259 -21.16 1.78 3.90
N THR A 260 -20.29 0.79 3.89
CA THR A 260 -20.45 -0.49 4.58
C THR A 260 -20.58 -0.32 6.09
N TYR A 261 -19.81 0.57 6.70
CA TYR A 261 -19.89 0.86 8.14
C TYR A 261 -21.25 1.44 8.56
N LEU A 262 -21.97 2.04 7.64
CA LEU A 262 -23.31 2.61 7.84
C LEU A 262 -24.43 1.68 7.39
N GLY A 263 -24.14 0.40 7.17
CA GLY A 263 -25.11 -0.59 6.68
C GLY A 263 -25.33 -0.58 5.17
N GLY A 264 -24.45 0.07 4.39
CA GLY A 264 -24.47 0.02 2.93
C GLY A 264 -24.15 -1.38 2.40
N GLY A 265 -24.83 -1.77 1.32
CA GLY A 265 -24.62 -3.07 0.67
C GLY A 265 -23.43 -3.08 -0.27
N LYS A 266 -23.11 -4.26 -0.83
CA LYS A 266 -22.19 -4.40 -1.95
C LYS A 266 -22.82 -3.79 -3.20
N PRO A 267 -22.30 -2.71 -3.78
CA PRO A 267 -22.69 -2.34 -5.13
C PRO A 267 -22.15 -3.40 -6.08
N ASN A 268 -22.96 -3.87 -7.04
CA ASN A 268 -22.55 -4.87 -8.05
C ASN A 268 -21.59 -4.27 -9.12
N ALA A 269 -20.74 -3.34 -8.72
CA ALA A 269 -20.07 -2.47 -9.66
C ALA A 269 -18.86 -3.11 -10.36
N CYS A 270 -18.22 -4.15 -9.78
CA CYS A 270 -16.99 -4.74 -10.32
C CYS A 270 -17.17 -6.07 -11.09
N GLY A 271 -18.37 -6.60 -11.15
CA GLY A 271 -18.78 -7.64 -12.12
C GLY A 271 -18.17 -9.04 -12.03
N HIS A 272 -17.40 -9.39 -10.99
CA HIS A 272 -16.74 -10.71 -10.92
C HIS A 272 -16.93 -11.38 -9.57
N ALA A 273 -17.62 -12.51 -9.55
CA ALA A 273 -17.62 -13.46 -8.45
C ALA A 273 -16.36 -14.36 -8.57
N GLY A 274 -15.25 -13.95 -8.02
CA GLY A 274 -14.06 -14.79 -7.88
C GLY A 274 -14.22 -15.80 -6.72
N LYS A 275 -13.48 -16.92 -6.74
CA LYS A 275 -13.38 -17.81 -5.58
C LYS A 275 -12.63 -17.11 -4.46
N LYS A 276 -13.10 -17.30 -3.20
CA LYS A 276 -12.41 -16.78 -2.01
C LYS A 276 -10.96 -17.32 -2.01
N PRO A 277 -9.93 -16.47 -1.84
CA PRO A 277 -8.56 -16.96 -1.78
C PRO A 277 -8.39 -17.90 -0.59
N SER A 278 -7.53 -18.90 -0.74
CA SER A 278 -7.17 -19.80 0.34
C SER A 278 -6.43 -19.04 1.45
N PRO A 279 -6.67 -19.36 2.74
CA PRO A 279 -5.96 -18.74 3.86
C PRO A 279 -4.42 -18.87 3.82
N TRP A 280 -3.89 -19.74 2.97
CA TRP A 280 -2.45 -20.00 2.81
C TRP A 280 -1.68 -18.93 2.02
N PHE A 281 -2.38 -17.91 1.47
CA PHE A 281 -1.74 -16.73 0.86
C PHE A 281 -1.45 -15.61 1.86
N CYS A 282 -1.55 -15.85 3.16
CA CYS A 282 -1.03 -14.96 4.19
C CYS A 282 0.50 -14.93 4.10
N GLY A 283 1.08 -13.97 3.43
CA GLY A 283 2.53 -13.83 3.33
C GLY A 283 3.04 -13.14 2.06
N VAL A 284 2.18 -12.48 1.30
CA VAL A 284 2.65 -11.54 0.29
C VAL A 284 2.91 -10.20 0.99
N ASP A 285 3.96 -10.18 1.83
CA ASP A 285 4.64 -8.92 2.12
C ASP A 285 5.22 -8.45 0.79
N SER A 286 4.41 -7.76 -0.02
CA SER A 286 5.02 -6.86 -0.99
C SER A 286 5.88 -5.94 -0.14
N PRO A 287 7.20 -5.91 -0.31
CA PRO A 287 7.98 -4.82 0.18
C PRO A 287 7.42 -3.60 -0.54
N GLY A 288 6.38 -3.03 0.03
CA GLY A 288 5.99 -1.69 -0.28
C GLY A 288 7.20 -0.84 -0.02
N TRP A 289 7.20 0.31 -0.50
CA TRP A 289 8.15 1.36 -0.23
C TRP A 289 8.64 1.31 1.21
N VAL A 290 9.79 0.69 1.44
CA VAL A 290 10.47 0.73 2.71
C VAL A 290 11.35 1.95 2.65
N PRO A 291 11.23 2.94 3.55
CA PRO A 291 12.31 3.90 3.72
C PRO A 291 13.54 3.07 4.04
N VAL A 292 14.59 3.21 3.24
CA VAL A 292 15.87 2.54 3.50
C VAL A 292 16.43 3.10 4.80
N VAL A 293 16.14 2.42 5.89
CA VAL A 293 17.04 2.37 7.02
C VAL A 293 18.12 1.39 6.61
N LEU A 294 19.29 1.92 6.26
CA LEU A 294 20.50 1.15 5.96
C LEU A 294 20.71 0.08 7.03
N GLY A 295 20.55 -1.18 6.65
CA GLY A 295 20.95 -2.34 7.44
C GLY A 295 19.78 -3.07 8.08
N GLN A 296 19.11 -3.90 7.28
CA GLN A 296 18.74 -5.28 7.61
C GLN A 296 17.95 -5.86 6.45
N CYS A 297 18.44 -6.98 5.90
CA CYS A 297 17.71 -7.81 4.96
C CYS A 297 16.38 -8.30 5.51
#